data_b48354355390f7af6a80b19e7365455f
#
_entry.id   b48354355390f7af6a80b19e7365455f
#
_cell.length_a   1.000
_cell.length_b   1.000
_cell.length_c   1.000
_cell.angle_alpha   90.00
_cell.angle_beta   90.00
_cell.angle_gamma   90.00
#
_symmetry.space_group_name_H-M   'P 1'
#
loop_
_entity.id
_entity.type
_entity.pdbx_description
1 polymer ?
#
loop_
_entity_poly.entity_id
_entity_poly.type
_entity_poly.pdbx_seq_one_letter_code
_entity_poly.pdbx_strand_id
1 'polypeptide(L)'
;MDHDKQCILVIIGADALGNKDIVGMVDGYRESAQSWRELLLDLKRRGGLRNGPELATGDGALGFWKALREVYGEAREQRCWVHKCVNVLNRMPNSLQARAKGHLHDIWMAETKAEADNAFDFFIEAYGVKYHKAVESLVKDRDRLLAFYDFPAEHWKHIRTTNPIESTFATVRQRTVKTKGCLSRKTALAMTFKLILSARRKWRRLDGSNHLAELIEGVTFKDGIKRTKHAA
;
A
#
# COMPACT_ATOMS: atom_id res chain seq x y z
N MET A 1 -4.68 -14.16 31.75
CA MET A 1 -5.34 -12.99 31.15
C MET A 1 -4.78 -12.86 29.76
N ASP A 2 -5.57 -13.20 28.79
CA ASP A 2 -5.20 -13.09 27.38
C ASP A 2 -5.06 -11.59 27.06
N HIS A 3 -3.83 -11.12 26.88
CA HIS A 3 -3.58 -9.76 26.41
C HIS A 3 -3.98 -9.73 24.93
N ASP A 4 -5.25 -9.45 24.66
CA ASP A 4 -5.75 -9.23 23.32
C ASP A 4 -4.90 -8.16 22.64
N LYS A 5 -4.09 -8.58 21.66
CA LYS A 5 -3.29 -7.68 20.85
C LYS A 5 -4.23 -6.74 20.12
N GLN A 6 -4.30 -5.52 20.61
CA GLN A 6 -5.04 -4.44 19.95
C GLN A 6 -4.31 -4.01 18.68
N CYS A 7 -5.05 -3.75 17.62
CA CYS A 7 -4.52 -3.17 16.39
C CYS A 7 -5.24 -1.85 16.10
N ILE A 8 -4.53 -0.89 15.55
CA ILE A 8 -5.10 0.35 15.06
C ILE A 8 -5.09 0.29 13.54
N LEU A 9 -6.28 0.32 12.94
CA LEU A 9 -6.44 0.39 11.50
C LEU A 9 -6.40 1.85 11.08
N VAL A 10 -5.56 2.17 10.11
CA VAL A 10 -5.41 3.54 9.60
C VAL A 10 -5.43 3.53 8.08
N ILE A 11 -6.21 4.46 7.52
CA ILE A 11 -6.24 4.74 6.09
C ILE A 11 -5.73 6.16 5.87
N ILE A 12 -4.71 6.30 5.05
CA ILE A 12 -4.20 7.57 4.55
C ILE A 12 -4.56 7.65 3.07
N GLY A 13 -5.15 8.74 2.65
CA GLY A 13 -5.52 8.99 1.26
C GLY A 13 -4.92 10.29 0.75
N ALA A 14 -4.96 10.47 -0.58
CA ALA A 14 -4.72 11.73 -1.25
C ALA A 14 -6.01 12.18 -1.94
N ASP A 15 -6.33 13.48 -1.83
CA ASP A 15 -7.43 14.10 -2.53
C ASP A 15 -7.08 14.44 -4.00
N ALA A 16 -8.05 14.97 -4.75
CA ALA A 16 -7.85 15.38 -6.14
C ALA A 16 -6.78 16.47 -6.33
N LEU A 17 -6.39 17.15 -5.26
CA LEU A 17 -5.31 18.15 -5.25
C LEU A 17 -3.97 17.56 -4.83
N GLY A 18 -3.91 16.27 -4.50
CA GLY A 18 -2.72 15.58 -4.03
C GLY A 18 -2.38 15.79 -2.55
N ASN A 19 -3.26 16.46 -1.79
CA ASN A 19 -3.05 16.60 -0.35
C ASN A 19 -3.31 15.26 0.33
N LYS A 20 -2.37 14.87 1.20
CA LYS A 20 -2.50 13.63 1.97
C LYS A 20 -3.20 13.90 3.30
N ASP A 21 -4.16 13.05 3.64
CA ASP A 21 -4.89 13.13 4.91
C ASP A 21 -5.19 11.76 5.50
N ILE A 22 -5.51 11.76 6.80
CA ILE A 22 -6.09 10.59 7.46
C ILE A 22 -7.54 10.48 7.04
N VAL A 23 -7.84 9.49 6.20
CA VAL A 23 -9.22 9.22 5.74
C VAL A 23 -10.01 8.50 6.82
N GLY A 24 -9.37 7.56 7.52
CA GLY A 24 -9.99 6.83 8.61
C GLY A 24 -9.01 6.27 9.60
N MET A 25 -9.44 6.18 10.85
CA MET A 25 -8.70 5.51 11.92
C MET A 25 -9.68 4.90 12.91
N VAL A 26 -9.48 3.63 13.22
CA VAL A 26 -10.28 2.91 14.20
C VAL A 26 -9.40 1.96 14.99
N ASP A 27 -9.82 1.73 16.24
CA ASP A 27 -9.28 0.69 17.08
C ASP A 27 -10.00 -0.63 16.74
N GLY A 28 -9.26 -1.55 16.12
CA GLY A 28 -9.72 -2.88 15.77
C GLY A 28 -9.38 -3.91 16.85
N TYR A 29 -10.30 -4.83 17.12
CA TYR A 29 -10.03 -5.95 18.01
C TYR A 29 -8.95 -6.88 17.43
N ARG A 30 -8.96 -7.05 16.11
CA ARG A 30 -7.94 -7.74 15.30
C ARG A 30 -7.94 -7.12 13.90
N GLU A 31 -6.85 -7.32 13.16
CA GLU A 31 -6.80 -7.02 11.73
C GLU A 31 -7.62 -8.07 10.95
N SER A 32 -8.93 -7.95 11.00
CA SER A 32 -9.88 -8.85 10.35
C SER A 32 -10.57 -8.20 9.16
N ALA A 33 -11.08 -9.00 8.24
CA ALA A 33 -11.89 -8.50 7.13
C ALA A 33 -13.12 -7.72 7.62
N GLN A 34 -13.71 -8.14 8.72
CA GLN A 34 -14.86 -7.47 9.32
C GLN A 34 -14.50 -6.07 9.83
N SER A 35 -13.41 -5.93 10.59
CA SER A 35 -12.98 -4.62 11.11
C SER A 35 -12.66 -3.64 9.97
N TRP A 36 -12.00 -4.11 8.92
CA TRP A 36 -11.76 -3.31 7.72
C TRP A 36 -13.04 -2.93 7.00
N ARG A 37 -13.96 -3.87 6.83
CA ARG A 37 -15.25 -3.64 6.17
C ARG A 37 -16.08 -2.61 6.92
N GLU A 38 -16.18 -2.69 8.24
CA GLU A 38 -16.89 -1.72 9.07
C GLU A 38 -16.31 -0.31 8.91
N LEU A 39 -14.97 -0.19 8.94
CA LEU A 39 -14.29 1.09 8.69
C LEU A 39 -14.59 1.64 7.30
N LEU A 40 -14.49 0.83 6.24
CA LEU A 40 -14.74 1.27 4.88
C LEU A 40 -16.21 1.65 4.64
N LEU A 41 -17.17 0.90 5.20
CA LEU A 41 -18.59 1.23 5.14
C LEU A 41 -18.91 2.53 5.88
N ASP A 42 -18.30 2.76 7.04
CA ASP A 42 -18.46 4.00 7.79
C ASP A 42 -17.91 5.20 7.00
N LEU A 43 -16.76 5.06 6.36
CA LEU A 43 -16.19 6.09 5.48
C LEU A 43 -17.09 6.40 4.27
N LYS A 44 -17.66 5.37 3.65
CA LYS A 44 -18.61 5.51 2.54
C LYS A 44 -19.87 6.27 2.98
N ARG A 45 -20.43 5.90 4.13
CA ARG A 45 -21.64 6.51 4.70
C ARG A 45 -21.42 7.96 5.08
N ARG A 46 -20.29 8.30 5.72
CA ARG A 46 -19.95 9.68 6.12
C ARG A 46 -19.51 10.57 4.95
N GLY A 47 -19.34 10.02 3.77
CA GLY A 47 -18.94 10.74 2.57
C GLY A 47 -17.43 11.01 2.47
N GLY A 48 -16.61 10.50 3.41
CA GLY A 48 -15.16 10.65 3.37
C GLY A 48 -14.49 9.87 2.23
N LEU A 49 -15.15 8.79 1.76
CA LEU A 49 -14.70 7.99 0.63
C LEU A 49 -15.94 7.44 -0.11
N ARG A 50 -16.73 8.33 -0.68
CA ARG A 50 -18.04 7.97 -1.27
C ARG A 50 -17.91 7.06 -2.48
N ASN A 51 -17.05 7.39 -3.43
CA ASN A 51 -16.90 6.67 -4.71
C ASN A 51 -15.82 5.58 -4.69
N GLY A 52 -15.14 5.39 -3.55
CA GLY A 52 -13.97 4.53 -3.49
C GLY A 52 -12.69 5.20 -4.03
N PRO A 53 -11.53 4.57 -3.78
CA PRO A 53 -10.26 5.05 -4.32
C PRO A 53 -10.02 4.48 -5.73
N GLU A 54 -9.32 5.24 -6.58
CA GLU A 54 -8.81 4.75 -7.87
C GLU A 54 -7.79 3.62 -7.65
N LEU A 55 -6.98 3.74 -6.61
CA LEU A 55 -5.96 2.77 -6.21
C LEU A 55 -5.85 2.70 -4.71
N ALA A 56 -5.78 1.48 -4.19
CA ALA A 56 -5.41 1.23 -2.81
C ALA A 56 -4.08 0.49 -2.73
N THR A 57 -3.14 1.01 -1.95
CA THR A 57 -1.85 0.35 -1.69
C THR A 57 -1.84 -0.23 -0.28
N GLY A 58 -1.47 -1.50 -0.18
CA GLY A 58 -1.41 -2.18 1.12
C GLY A 58 -0.36 -3.28 1.18
N ASP A 59 -0.14 -3.78 2.39
CA ASP A 59 0.68 -4.96 2.63
C ASP A 59 -0.08 -6.26 2.30
N GLY A 60 0.32 -7.40 2.87
CA GLY A 60 -0.29 -8.69 2.62
C GLY A 60 -1.57 -9.01 3.39
N ALA A 61 -2.11 -8.07 4.13
CA ALA A 61 -3.28 -8.27 4.97
C ALA A 61 -4.51 -8.70 4.19
N LEU A 62 -4.80 -9.99 4.18
CA LEU A 62 -5.93 -10.58 3.43
C LEU A 62 -7.27 -9.97 3.82
N GLY A 63 -7.42 -9.58 5.09
CA GLY A 63 -8.64 -8.95 5.60
C GLY A 63 -8.95 -7.63 4.93
N PHE A 64 -7.94 -6.77 4.74
CA PHE A 64 -8.10 -5.48 4.03
C PHE A 64 -8.55 -5.67 2.59
N TRP A 65 -7.86 -6.54 1.82
CA TRP A 65 -8.18 -6.75 0.42
C TRP A 65 -9.57 -7.36 0.20
N LYS A 66 -9.99 -8.28 1.09
CA LYS A 66 -11.34 -8.82 1.06
C LYS A 66 -12.38 -7.72 1.29
N ALA A 67 -12.20 -6.92 2.32
CA ALA A 67 -13.12 -5.82 2.64
C ALA A 67 -13.16 -4.74 1.55
N LEU A 68 -12.00 -4.40 0.95
CA LEU A 68 -11.92 -3.43 -0.15
C LEU A 68 -12.77 -3.88 -1.34
N ARG A 69 -12.61 -5.13 -1.78
CA ARG A 69 -13.42 -5.68 -2.90
C ARG A 69 -14.91 -5.72 -2.61
N GLU A 70 -15.29 -6.02 -1.36
CA GLU A 70 -16.71 -6.06 -0.96
C GLU A 70 -17.34 -4.66 -0.95
N VAL A 71 -16.60 -3.62 -0.57
CA VAL A 71 -17.13 -2.25 -0.40
C VAL A 71 -16.92 -1.39 -1.64
N TYR A 72 -15.77 -1.57 -2.33
CA TYR A 72 -15.32 -0.80 -3.47
C TYR A 72 -14.73 -1.73 -4.55
N GLY A 73 -15.60 -2.49 -5.20
CA GLY A 73 -15.22 -3.53 -6.18
C GLY A 73 -14.37 -3.02 -7.35
N GLU A 74 -14.51 -1.75 -7.71
CA GLU A 74 -13.78 -1.11 -8.81
C GLU A 74 -12.39 -0.60 -8.40
N ALA A 75 -12.09 -0.55 -7.09
CA ALA A 75 -10.81 -0.07 -6.60
C ALA A 75 -9.66 -0.99 -7.02
N ARG A 76 -8.66 -0.45 -7.67
CA ARG A 76 -7.47 -1.22 -8.08
C ARG A 76 -6.59 -1.51 -6.87
N GLU A 77 -5.98 -2.68 -6.85
CA GLU A 77 -5.13 -3.15 -5.77
C GLU A 77 -3.65 -3.02 -6.16
N GLN A 78 -2.86 -2.35 -5.35
CA GLN A 78 -1.40 -2.32 -5.43
C GLN A 78 -0.79 -2.98 -4.21
N ARG A 79 -0.02 -4.01 -4.40
CA ARG A 79 0.74 -4.64 -3.32
C ARG A 79 2.01 -3.85 -3.01
N CYS A 80 2.28 -3.64 -1.73
CA CYS A 80 3.49 -2.98 -1.30
C CYS A 80 4.74 -3.79 -1.65
N TRP A 81 5.63 -3.22 -2.46
CA TRP A 81 6.87 -3.87 -2.87
C TRP A 81 7.82 -4.12 -1.71
N VAL A 82 7.91 -3.22 -0.73
CA VAL A 82 8.78 -3.41 0.44
C VAL A 82 8.37 -4.67 1.21
N HIS A 83 7.09 -4.80 1.55
CA HIS A 83 6.59 -6.00 2.24
C HIS A 83 6.73 -7.26 1.39
N LYS A 84 6.49 -7.16 0.08
CA LYS A 84 6.65 -8.30 -0.82
C LYS A 84 8.10 -8.76 -0.87
N CYS A 85 9.06 -7.85 -0.99
CA CYS A 85 10.47 -8.18 -0.96
C CYS A 85 10.87 -8.92 0.31
N VAL A 86 10.48 -8.40 1.48
CA VAL A 86 10.74 -9.06 2.75
C VAL A 86 10.14 -10.47 2.76
N ASN A 87 8.91 -10.64 2.30
CA ASN A 87 8.24 -11.95 2.26
C ASN A 87 8.93 -12.95 1.34
N VAL A 88 9.49 -12.50 0.22
CA VAL A 88 10.26 -13.35 -0.72
C VAL A 88 11.61 -13.68 -0.12
N LEU A 89 12.35 -12.68 0.35
CA LEU A 89 13.71 -12.86 0.88
C LEU A 89 13.75 -13.74 2.13
N ASN A 90 12.74 -13.65 3.01
CA ASN A 90 12.62 -14.52 4.19
C ASN A 90 12.44 -16.02 3.84
N ARG A 91 12.20 -16.36 2.57
CA ARG A 91 12.13 -17.74 2.06
C ARG A 91 13.42 -18.18 1.37
N MET A 92 14.46 -17.35 1.44
CA MET A 92 15.76 -17.58 0.81
C MET A 92 16.90 -17.53 1.84
N PRO A 93 17.97 -18.28 1.64
CA PRO A 93 19.15 -18.22 2.50
C PRO A 93 19.76 -16.81 2.52
N ASN A 94 20.28 -16.40 3.68
CA ASN A 94 20.88 -15.07 3.87
C ASN A 94 21.98 -14.75 2.83
N SER A 95 22.77 -15.75 2.43
CA SER A 95 23.84 -15.59 1.43
C SER A 95 23.34 -15.15 0.04
N LEU A 96 22.07 -15.41 -0.28
CA LEU A 96 21.48 -15.05 -1.57
C LEU A 96 20.59 -13.81 -1.51
N GLN A 97 20.20 -13.39 -0.32
CA GLN A 97 19.21 -12.31 -0.17
C GLN A 97 19.65 -10.99 -0.82
N ALA A 98 20.93 -10.64 -0.72
CA ALA A 98 21.45 -9.41 -1.33
C ALA A 98 21.30 -9.44 -2.86
N ARG A 99 21.68 -10.55 -3.51
CA ARG A 99 21.54 -10.74 -4.96
C ARG A 99 20.09 -10.79 -5.39
N ALA A 100 19.25 -11.57 -4.70
CA ALA A 100 17.84 -11.68 -4.99
C ALA A 100 17.10 -10.33 -4.82
N LYS A 101 17.51 -9.52 -3.82
CA LYS A 101 16.99 -8.15 -3.64
C LYS A 101 17.32 -7.25 -4.84
N GLY A 102 18.53 -7.38 -5.42
CA GLY A 102 18.87 -6.66 -6.65
C GLY A 102 17.91 -7.00 -7.79
N HIS A 103 17.72 -8.30 -8.07
CA HIS A 103 16.79 -8.73 -9.12
C HIS A 103 15.33 -8.36 -8.85
N LEU A 104 14.89 -8.35 -7.59
CA LEU A 104 13.56 -7.82 -7.25
C LEU A 104 13.48 -6.32 -7.52
N HIS A 105 14.56 -5.56 -7.22
CA HIS A 105 14.63 -4.12 -7.48
C HIS A 105 14.52 -3.81 -8.98
N ASP A 106 15.14 -4.62 -9.84
CA ASP A 106 15.08 -4.46 -11.28
C ASP A 106 13.63 -4.52 -11.79
N ILE A 107 12.75 -5.31 -11.16
CA ILE A 107 11.35 -5.42 -11.54
C ILE A 107 10.60 -4.10 -11.36
N TRP A 108 10.69 -3.49 -10.17
CA TRP A 108 9.89 -2.27 -9.92
C TRP A 108 10.58 -0.97 -10.33
N MET A 109 11.85 -1.04 -10.75
CA MET A 109 12.58 0.10 -11.29
C MET A 109 12.61 0.11 -12.81
N ALA A 110 12.09 -0.91 -13.47
CA ALA A 110 11.95 -0.95 -14.91
C ALA A 110 11.14 0.26 -15.42
N GLU A 111 11.49 0.76 -16.59
CA GLU A 111 10.84 1.94 -17.17
C GLU A 111 9.44 1.61 -17.72
N THR A 112 9.25 0.37 -18.17
CA THR A 112 7.99 -0.11 -18.73
C THR A 112 7.50 -1.38 -18.03
N LYS A 113 6.20 -1.63 -18.10
CA LYS A 113 5.61 -2.88 -17.60
C LYS A 113 6.17 -4.10 -18.30
N ALA A 114 6.45 -3.99 -19.61
CA ALA A 114 7.03 -5.09 -20.40
C ALA A 114 8.44 -5.46 -19.90
N GLU A 115 9.28 -4.47 -19.59
CA GLU A 115 10.60 -4.71 -19.00
C GLU A 115 10.49 -5.28 -17.59
N ALA A 116 9.53 -4.79 -16.79
CA ALA A 116 9.25 -5.35 -15.48
C ALA A 116 8.80 -6.80 -15.56
N ASP A 117 7.97 -7.14 -16.55
CA ASP A 117 7.55 -8.52 -16.81
C ASP A 117 8.74 -9.41 -17.20
N ASN A 118 9.65 -8.93 -18.04
CA ASN A 118 10.90 -9.66 -18.39
C ASN A 118 11.79 -9.88 -17.16
N ALA A 119 11.96 -8.86 -16.32
CA ALA A 119 12.72 -8.99 -15.07
C ALA A 119 12.04 -9.96 -14.08
N PHE A 120 10.72 -10.00 -14.09
CA PHE A 120 9.92 -10.94 -13.30
C PHE A 120 10.17 -12.38 -13.76
N ASP A 121 10.13 -12.63 -15.07
CA ASP A 121 10.36 -13.93 -15.66
C ASP A 121 11.81 -14.40 -15.44
N PHE A 122 12.79 -13.51 -15.53
CA PHE A 122 14.16 -13.78 -15.14
C PHE A 122 14.27 -14.23 -13.66
N PHE A 123 13.56 -13.58 -12.75
CA PHE A 123 13.55 -13.98 -11.34
C PHE A 123 12.98 -15.40 -11.17
N ILE A 124 11.91 -15.72 -11.90
CA ILE A 124 11.31 -17.05 -11.87
C ILE A 124 12.30 -18.11 -12.36
N GLU A 125 12.96 -17.86 -13.49
CA GLU A 125 13.97 -18.77 -14.05
C GLU A 125 15.15 -18.97 -13.10
N ALA A 126 15.71 -17.89 -12.60
CA ALA A 126 16.90 -17.92 -11.75
C ALA A 126 16.69 -18.64 -10.39
N TYR A 127 15.47 -18.59 -9.86
CA TYR A 127 15.20 -19.05 -8.49
C TYR A 127 14.13 -20.14 -8.38
N GLY A 128 13.33 -20.37 -9.41
CA GLY A 128 12.13 -21.23 -9.36
C GLY A 128 12.44 -22.67 -8.98
N VAL A 129 13.48 -23.25 -9.53
CA VAL A 129 13.85 -24.67 -9.31
C VAL A 129 14.20 -24.90 -7.83
N LYS A 130 15.02 -24.04 -7.25
CA LYS A 130 15.58 -24.25 -5.91
C LYS A 130 14.77 -23.57 -4.79
N TYR A 131 14.12 -22.45 -5.09
CA TYR A 131 13.41 -21.61 -4.12
C TYR A 131 11.95 -21.38 -4.53
N HIS A 132 11.27 -22.46 -4.94
CA HIS A 132 9.88 -22.42 -5.45
C HIS A 132 8.92 -21.67 -4.54
N LYS A 133 9.03 -21.80 -3.19
CA LYS A 133 8.16 -21.07 -2.23
C LYS A 133 8.38 -19.55 -2.26
N ALA A 134 9.61 -19.10 -2.55
CA ALA A 134 9.92 -17.68 -2.69
C ALA A 134 9.30 -17.14 -3.98
N VAL A 135 9.48 -17.86 -5.09
CA VAL A 135 8.94 -17.52 -6.40
C VAL A 135 7.40 -17.58 -6.38
N GLU A 136 6.79 -18.62 -5.85
CA GLU A 136 5.33 -18.71 -5.71
C GLU A 136 4.75 -17.52 -4.93
N SER A 137 5.43 -17.13 -3.84
CA SER A 137 5.04 -15.95 -3.05
C SER A 137 5.08 -14.67 -3.88
N LEU A 138 5.99 -14.55 -4.85
CA LEU A 138 6.10 -13.40 -5.74
C LEU A 138 5.02 -13.44 -6.83
N VAL A 139 4.94 -14.55 -7.56
CA VAL A 139 4.09 -14.74 -8.74
C VAL A 139 2.60 -14.55 -8.47
N LYS A 140 2.12 -15.04 -7.35
CA LYS A 140 0.69 -14.93 -6.98
C LYS A 140 0.14 -13.50 -6.90
N ASP A 141 1.02 -12.51 -6.78
CA ASP A 141 0.63 -11.10 -6.71
C ASP A 141 1.18 -10.28 -7.89
N ARG A 142 1.64 -10.93 -8.99
CA ARG A 142 2.29 -10.26 -10.14
C ARG A 142 1.49 -9.06 -10.64
N ASP A 143 0.22 -9.25 -10.97
CA ASP A 143 -0.63 -8.18 -11.51
C ASP A 143 -0.78 -7.01 -10.52
N ARG A 144 -0.96 -7.33 -9.24
CA ARG A 144 -1.10 -6.32 -8.19
C ARG A 144 0.22 -5.62 -7.85
N LEU A 145 1.35 -6.25 -8.09
CA LEU A 145 2.67 -5.65 -7.91
C LEU A 145 3.00 -4.67 -9.03
N LEU A 146 2.49 -4.92 -10.24
CA LEU A 146 2.72 -4.12 -11.44
C LEU A 146 1.58 -3.14 -11.76
N ALA A 147 0.54 -3.05 -10.90
CA ALA A 147 -0.60 -2.18 -11.14
C ALA A 147 -0.22 -0.69 -11.24
N PHE A 148 0.86 -0.26 -10.58
CA PHE A 148 1.30 1.13 -10.59
C PHE A 148 1.73 1.63 -11.98
N TYR A 149 2.11 0.75 -12.93
CA TYR A 149 2.47 1.14 -14.30
C TYR A 149 1.30 1.76 -15.08
N ASP A 150 0.08 1.52 -14.65
CA ASP A 150 -1.14 2.09 -15.25
C ASP A 150 -1.53 3.44 -14.62
N PHE A 151 -0.62 4.09 -13.89
CA PHE A 151 -0.76 5.40 -13.26
C PHE A 151 0.37 6.33 -13.70
N PRO A 152 0.22 7.67 -13.58
CA PRO A 152 1.27 8.64 -13.92
C PRO A 152 2.61 8.28 -13.30
N ALA A 153 3.71 8.40 -14.04
CA ALA A 153 5.05 8.03 -13.58
C ALA A 153 5.46 8.76 -12.29
N GLU A 154 5.05 10.01 -12.14
CA GLU A 154 5.32 10.81 -10.94
C GLU A 154 4.67 10.22 -9.67
N HIS A 155 3.57 9.46 -9.82
CA HIS A 155 2.89 8.81 -8.72
C HIS A 155 3.61 7.55 -8.22
N TRP A 156 4.40 6.87 -9.05
CA TRP A 156 4.93 5.52 -8.78
C TRP A 156 5.65 5.41 -7.44
N LYS A 157 6.49 6.37 -7.10
CA LYS A 157 7.23 6.38 -5.82
C LYS A 157 6.33 6.46 -4.59
N HIS A 158 5.11 6.98 -4.76
CA HIS A 158 4.15 7.15 -3.68
C HIS A 158 3.19 5.96 -3.54
N ILE A 159 2.89 5.26 -4.65
CA ILE A 159 1.85 4.25 -4.70
C ILE A 159 2.37 2.81 -4.67
N ARG A 160 3.64 2.56 -5.04
CA ARG A 160 4.21 1.20 -5.03
C ARG A 160 4.64 0.68 -3.66
N THR A 161 4.62 1.53 -2.63
CA THR A 161 5.00 1.17 -1.25
C THR A 161 4.11 1.81 -0.21
N THR A 162 4.04 1.22 0.99
CA THR A 162 3.35 1.77 2.17
C THR A 162 4.25 2.62 3.06
N ASN A 163 5.43 3.02 2.58
CA ASN A 163 6.41 3.81 3.33
C ASN A 163 5.84 5.06 4.03
N PRO A 164 4.91 5.83 3.44
CA PRO A 164 4.30 6.98 4.14
C PRO A 164 3.59 6.60 5.42
N ILE A 165 2.90 5.45 5.45
CA ILE A 165 2.23 4.92 6.64
C ILE A 165 3.26 4.43 7.64
N GLU A 166 4.26 3.68 7.19
CA GLU A 166 5.29 3.09 8.05
C GLU A 166 6.14 4.13 8.76
N SER A 167 6.56 5.19 8.05
CA SER A 167 7.30 6.30 8.66
C SER A 167 6.49 7.03 9.74
N THR A 168 5.19 7.17 9.50
CA THR A 168 4.26 7.75 10.47
C THR A 168 4.14 6.85 11.71
N PHE A 169 3.96 5.54 11.52
CA PHE A 169 3.89 4.59 12.64
C PHE A 169 5.23 4.40 13.36
N ALA A 170 6.36 4.58 12.70
CA ALA A 170 7.67 4.59 13.37
C ALA A 170 7.73 5.74 14.41
N THR A 171 7.22 6.92 14.07
CA THR A 171 7.12 8.06 15.00
C THR A 171 6.18 7.74 16.17
N VAL A 172 5.02 7.16 15.89
CA VAL A 172 4.07 6.72 16.94
C VAL A 172 4.74 5.72 17.88
N ARG A 173 5.38 4.68 17.31
CA ARG A 173 6.05 3.62 18.06
C ARG A 173 7.17 4.18 18.96
N GLN A 174 8.01 5.09 18.44
CA GLN A 174 9.07 5.73 19.21
C GLN A 174 8.50 6.47 20.44
N ARG A 175 7.37 7.13 20.31
CA ARG A 175 6.73 7.85 21.41
C ARG A 175 6.08 6.90 22.42
N THR A 176 5.35 5.90 21.95
CA THR A 176 4.69 4.92 22.82
C THR A 176 5.68 4.09 23.64
N VAL A 177 6.83 3.73 23.05
CA VAL A 177 7.91 3.03 23.78
C VAL A 177 8.48 3.91 24.90
N LYS A 178 8.72 5.21 24.62
CA LYS A 178 9.24 6.16 25.64
C LYS A 178 8.29 6.39 26.80
N THR A 179 6.97 6.35 26.56
CA THR A 179 5.94 6.50 27.61
C THR A 179 5.59 5.19 28.29
N LYS A 180 6.28 4.07 27.98
CA LYS A 180 6.01 2.73 28.53
C LYS A 180 4.56 2.28 28.33
N GLY A 181 3.92 2.70 27.22
CA GLY A 181 2.54 2.37 26.89
C GLY A 181 1.53 3.46 27.25
N CYS A 182 0.25 3.09 27.24
CA CYS A 182 -0.87 3.97 27.54
C CYS A 182 -1.76 3.35 28.60
N LEU A 183 -2.31 4.21 29.49
CA LEU A 183 -3.14 3.80 30.62
C LEU A 183 -4.48 3.15 30.19
N SER A 184 -5.00 3.50 29.02
CA SER A 184 -6.23 2.95 28.49
C SER A 184 -6.22 2.88 26.97
N ARG A 185 -7.10 2.02 26.43
CA ARG A 185 -7.36 1.87 24.99
C ARG A 185 -7.75 3.20 24.33
N LYS A 186 -8.66 3.94 24.96
CA LYS A 186 -9.11 5.27 24.49
C LYS A 186 -7.97 6.28 24.44
N THR A 187 -7.12 6.28 25.46
CA THR A 187 -5.94 7.16 25.52
C THR A 187 -4.92 6.79 24.44
N ALA A 188 -4.70 5.49 24.19
CA ALA A 188 -3.81 5.01 23.13
C ALA A 188 -4.27 5.49 21.74
N LEU A 189 -5.57 5.34 21.43
CA LEU A 189 -6.16 5.78 20.18
C LEU A 189 -6.03 7.30 20.01
N ALA A 190 -6.41 8.07 21.03
CA ALA A 190 -6.33 9.53 21.01
C ALA A 190 -4.87 10.03 20.83
N MET A 191 -3.92 9.42 21.54
CA MET A 191 -2.49 9.73 21.39
C MET A 191 -1.98 9.41 20.00
N THR A 192 -2.27 8.23 19.47
CA THR A 192 -1.91 7.82 18.10
C THR A 192 -2.47 8.81 17.09
N PHE A 193 -3.73 9.17 17.19
CA PHE A 193 -4.38 10.16 16.32
C PHE A 193 -3.65 11.52 16.36
N LYS A 194 -3.36 12.04 17.54
CA LYS A 194 -2.63 13.32 17.69
C LYS A 194 -1.22 13.26 17.12
N LEU A 195 -0.52 12.14 17.28
CA LEU A 195 0.82 11.94 16.70
C LEU A 195 0.77 11.90 15.18
N ILE A 196 -0.22 11.21 14.60
CA ILE A 196 -0.40 11.17 13.14
C ILE A 196 -0.78 12.55 12.60
N LEU A 197 -1.67 13.30 13.27
CA LEU A 197 -1.99 14.69 12.91
C LEU A 197 -0.76 15.61 12.96
N SER A 198 0.14 15.39 13.92
CA SER A 198 1.41 16.12 13.97
C SER A 198 2.34 15.74 12.79
N ALA A 199 2.42 14.46 12.44
CA ALA A 199 3.19 13.99 11.29
C ALA A 199 2.63 14.51 9.97
N ARG A 200 1.30 14.59 9.84
CA ARG A 200 0.59 15.11 8.68
C ARG A 200 1.09 16.50 8.25
N ARG A 201 1.43 17.37 9.18
CA ARG A 201 1.96 18.72 8.88
C ARG A 201 3.24 18.71 8.04
N LYS A 202 3.95 17.58 8.02
CA LYS A 202 5.20 17.37 7.26
C LYS A 202 5.00 16.55 5.99
N TRP A 203 3.79 16.06 5.75
CA TRP A 203 3.53 15.28 4.55
C TRP A 203 3.58 16.18 3.32
N ARG A 204 4.36 15.76 2.35
CA ARG A 204 4.41 16.42 1.04
C ARG A 204 3.20 16.00 0.21
N ARG A 205 2.72 16.90 -0.62
CA ARG A 205 1.72 16.57 -1.63
C ARG A 205 2.20 15.41 -2.49
N LEU A 206 1.25 14.73 -3.13
CA LEU A 206 1.56 13.72 -4.12
C LEU A 206 2.14 14.43 -5.35
N ASP A 207 3.32 13.97 -5.79
CA ASP A 207 3.94 14.53 -7.00
C ASP A 207 3.06 14.18 -8.21
N GLY A 208 3.04 14.99 -9.24
CA GLY A 208 2.12 14.81 -10.37
C GLY A 208 0.65 15.04 -10.00
N SER A 209 0.36 15.86 -8.99
CA SER A 209 -1.01 16.12 -8.51
C SER A 209 -1.93 16.71 -9.61
N ASN A 210 -1.40 17.31 -10.65
CA ASN A 210 -2.14 17.77 -11.83
C ASN A 210 -2.83 16.61 -12.59
N HIS A 211 -2.32 15.38 -12.51
CA HIS A 211 -2.91 14.20 -13.15
C HIS A 211 -4.01 13.55 -12.32
N LEU A 212 -4.23 13.95 -11.07
CA LEU A 212 -5.27 13.34 -10.23
C LEU A 212 -6.68 13.65 -10.72
N ALA A 213 -6.93 14.87 -11.16
CA ALA A 213 -8.22 15.23 -11.77
C ALA A 213 -8.48 14.35 -13.01
N GLU A 214 -7.49 14.20 -13.88
CA GLU A 214 -7.59 13.36 -15.08
C GLU A 214 -7.88 11.89 -14.74
N LEU A 215 -7.23 11.33 -13.70
CA LEU A 215 -7.49 9.96 -13.24
C LEU A 215 -8.93 9.80 -12.76
N ILE A 216 -9.44 10.75 -11.96
CA ILE A 216 -10.81 10.75 -11.45
C ILE A 216 -11.83 10.88 -12.60
N GLU A 217 -11.48 11.59 -13.67
CA GLU A 217 -12.27 11.70 -14.90
C GLU A 217 -12.16 10.45 -15.81
N GLY A 218 -11.39 9.43 -15.41
CA GLY A 218 -11.26 8.17 -16.13
C GLY A 218 -10.21 8.18 -17.25
N VAL A 219 -9.30 9.15 -17.24
CA VAL A 219 -8.15 9.13 -18.16
C VAL A 219 -7.23 7.98 -17.80
N THR A 220 -6.88 7.18 -18.80
CA THR A 220 -6.01 6.02 -18.62
C THR A 220 -4.55 6.35 -18.91
N PHE A 221 -3.65 5.68 -18.19
CA PHE A 221 -2.21 5.76 -18.38
C PHE A 221 -1.66 4.38 -18.74
N LYS A 222 -0.54 4.35 -19.41
CA LYS A 222 0.25 3.14 -19.66
C LYS A 222 1.72 3.49 -19.54
N ASP A 223 2.44 2.72 -18.75
CA ASP A 223 3.86 2.95 -18.47
C ASP A 223 4.14 4.40 -18.01
N GLY A 224 3.23 4.93 -17.18
CA GLY A 224 3.32 6.29 -16.65
C GLY A 224 2.88 7.41 -17.59
N ILE A 225 2.59 7.10 -18.87
CA ILE A 225 2.26 8.08 -19.91
C ILE A 225 0.75 8.06 -20.18
N LYS A 226 0.18 9.24 -20.31
CA LYS A 226 -1.23 9.44 -20.65
C LYS A 226 -1.54 8.79 -22.01
N ARG A 227 -2.58 7.95 -22.04
CA ARG A 227 -3.11 7.45 -23.31
C ARG A 227 -3.98 8.51 -23.98
N THR A 228 -3.55 9.01 -25.10
CA THR A 228 -4.43 9.75 -26.02
C THR A 228 -5.41 8.75 -26.64
N LYS A 229 -6.73 8.97 -26.48
CA LYS A 229 -7.71 8.29 -27.32
C LYS A 229 -7.42 8.73 -28.76
N HIS A 230 -6.81 7.88 -29.56
CA HIS A 230 -6.89 8.08 -31.01
C HIS A 230 -8.37 8.01 -31.35
N ALA A 231 -8.93 9.12 -31.83
CA ALA A 231 -10.24 9.12 -32.45
C ALA A 231 -10.18 8.07 -33.59
N ALA A 232 -11.05 7.08 -33.50
CA ALA A 232 -11.27 6.11 -34.57
C ALA A 232 -12.03 6.80 -35.70
#